data_6cd7dda86d324230364f9906017a9730
#
_entry.id   6cd7dda86d324230364f9906017a9730
#
_cell.length_a   1.000
_cell.length_b   1.000
_cell.length_c   1.000
_cell.angle_alpha   90.00
_cell.angle_beta   90.00
_cell.angle_gamma   90.00
#
_symmetry.space_group_name_H-M   'P 1'
#
loop_
_entity.id
_entity.type
_entity.pdbx_description
1 polymer ?
#
loop_
_entity_poly.entity_id
_entity_poly.type
_entity_poly.pdbx_seq_one_letter_code
_entity_poly.pdbx_strand_id
1 'polypeptide(L)'
;MKQMKKSRFEDLECWKDARLLAKHVYSATRERSFGKDALLAGRIQAAASSTMAYIAEGFSRRTKQEFITFLYMAVSTAAEIRSYLYVALDQGYISKARFNRVYEQANRTAVCVEAFIRDLHGRASQPA
;
A
#
# COMPACT_ATOMS: atom_id res chain seq x y z
N MET A 1 3.95 12.14 -15.04
CA MET A 1 4.32 12.00 -16.46
C MET A 1 5.13 10.76 -16.69
N LYS A 2 6.21 10.62 -15.95
CA LYS A 2 7.11 9.47 -16.08
C LYS A 2 6.40 8.14 -15.94
N GLN A 3 5.53 8.01 -14.93
CA GLN A 3 4.87 6.75 -14.64
C GLN A 3 3.90 6.34 -15.74
N MET A 4 3.32 7.31 -16.44
CA MET A 4 2.39 7.01 -17.52
C MET A 4 3.07 6.42 -18.75
N LYS A 5 4.40 6.53 -18.83
CA LYS A 5 5.18 5.96 -19.93
C LYS A 5 5.65 4.54 -19.64
N LYS A 6 5.44 4.08 -18.42
CA LYS A 6 5.82 2.72 -18.04
C LYS A 6 4.89 1.72 -18.73
N SER A 7 5.45 0.61 -19.17
CA SER A 7 4.66 -0.42 -19.86
C SER A 7 4.20 -1.54 -18.94
N ARG A 8 4.71 -1.59 -17.71
CA ARG A 8 4.43 -2.66 -16.77
C ARG A 8 4.17 -2.06 -15.40
N PHE A 9 3.26 -2.70 -14.64
CA PHE A 9 2.99 -2.20 -13.29
C PHE A 9 4.22 -2.31 -12.39
N GLU A 10 5.10 -3.29 -12.64
CA GLU A 10 6.31 -3.46 -11.86
C GLU A 10 7.25 -2.26 -11.95
N ASP A 11 7.10 -1.44 -12.96
CA ASP A 11 7.92 -0.23 -13.12
C ASP A 11 7.40 0.96 -12.34
N LEU A 12 6.18 0.88 -11.82
CA LEU A 12 5.58 1.99 -11.07
C LEU A 12 6.23 2.12 -9.69
N GLU A 13 6.63 3.34 -9.33
CA GLU A 13 7.23 3.59 -8.02
C GLU A 13 6.29 3.22 -6.88
N CYS A 14 5.01 3.53 -7.05
CA CYS A 14 4.01 3.22 -6.02
C CYS A 14 3.89 1.72 -5.80
N TRP A 15 3.96 0.92 -6.86
CA TRP A 15 3.91 -0.53 -6.72
C TRP A 15 5.14 -1.05 -5.99
N LYS A 16 6.31 -0.49 -6.29
CA LYS A 16 7.54 -0.89 -5.61
C LYS A 16 7.48 -0.55 -4.13
N ASP A 17 6.94 0.61 -3.78
CA ASP A 17 6.74 0.98 -2.37
C ASP A 17 5.76 0.03 -1.68
N ALA A 18 4.68 -0.33 -2.37
CA ALA A 18 3.69 -1.27 -1.82
C ALA A 18 4.30 -2.66 -1.62
N ARG A 19 5.18 -3.08 -2.53
CA ARG A 19 5.86 -4.36 -2.39
C ARG A 19 6.77 -4.37 -1.17
N LEU A 20 7.50 -3.29 -0.94
CA LEU A 20 8.35 -3.17 0.23
C LEU A 20 7.50 -3.18 1.50
N LEU A 21 6.36 -2.50 1.48
CA LEU A 21 5.42 -2.53 2.59
C LEU A 21 4.98 -3.96 2.90
N ALA A 22 4.63 -4.73 1.88
CA ALA A 22 4.23 -6.11 2.07
C ALA A 22 5.36 -6.95 2.69
N LYS A 23 6.60 -6.72 2.24
CA LYS A 23 7.75 -7.42 2.84
C LYS A 23 7.87 -7.10 4.33
N HIS A 24 7.70 -5.84 4.70
CA HIS A 24 7.77 -5.45 6.12
C HIS A 24 6.63 -6.06 6.93
N VAL A 25 5.43 -6.08 6.36
CA VAL A 25 4.27 -6.66 7.06
C VAL A 25 4.47 -8.15 7.28
N TYR A 26 4.87 -8.88 6.24
CA TYR A 26 5.07 -10.32 6.38
C TYR A 26 6.21 -10.64 7.34
N SER A 27 7.28 -9.83 7.33
CA SER A 27 8.36 -10.00 8.29
C SER A 27 7.87 -9.80 9.73
N ALA A 28 7.07 -8.77 9.96
CA ALA A 28 6.54 -8.49 11.30
C ALA A 28 5.63 -9.63 11.79
N THR A 29 4.79 -10.16 10.92
CA THR A 29 3.83 -11.20 11.31
C THR A 29 4.50 -12.56 11.52
N ARG A 30 5.76 -12.71 11.07
CA ARG A 30 6.52 -13.94 11.37
C ARG A 30 7.03 -13.96 12.80
N GLU A 31 7.03 -12.83 13.50
CA GLU A 31 7.40 -12.82 14.91
C GLU A 31 6.41 -13.68 15.69
N ARG A 32 6.96 -14.42 16.64
CA ARG A 32 6.18 -15.44 17.34
C ARG A 32 4.90 -14.89 17.98
N SER A 33 5.03 -13.78 18.68
CA SER A 33 3.88 -13.21 19.39
C SER A 33 2.80 -12.71 18.43
N PHE A 34 3.21 -12.08 17.33
CA PHE A 34 2.27 -11.59 16.34
C PHE A 34 1.59 -12.75 15.62
N GLY A 35 2.38 -13.75 15.26
CA GLY A 35 1.87 -14.91 14.52
C GLY A 35 0.82 -15.70 15.28
N LYS A 36 0.83 -15.64 16.63
CA LYS A 36 -0.16 -16.34 17.43
C LYS A 36 -1.56 -15.76 17.27
N ASP A 37 -1.67 -14.48 16.95
CA ASP A 37 -2.95 -13.89 16.65
C ASP A 37 -3.19 -14.04 15.14
N ALA A 38 -3.61 -15.23 14.76
CA ALA A 38 -3.76 -15.60 13.36
C ALA A 38 -4.73 -14.69 12.62
N LEU A 39 -5.78 -14.24 13.31
CA LEU A 39 -6.79 -13.39 12.70
C LEU A 39 -6.17 -12.02 12.33
N LEU A 40 -5.50 -11.40 13.29
CA LEU A 40 -4.88 -10.09 13.02
C LEU A 40 -3.77 -10.20 11.99
N ALA A 41 -2.91 -11.23 12.12
CA ALA A 41 -1.84 -11.45 11.17
C ALA A 41 -2.39 -11.63 9.76
N GLY A 42 -3.45 -12.41 9.61
CA GLY A 42 -4.07 -12.64 8.31
C GLY A 42 -4.66 -11.37 7.72
N ARG A 43 -5.29 -10.54 8.55
CA ARG A 43 -5.91 -9.29 8.07
C ARG A 43 -4.87 -8.29 7.59
N ILE A 44 -3.78 -8.11 8.33
CA ILE A 44 -2.77 -7.14 7.92
C ILE A 44 -2.01 -7.64 6.69
N GLN A 45 -1.79 -8.96 6.58
CA GLN A 45 -1.19 -9.56 5.39
C GLN A 45 -2.09 -9.35 4.17
N ALA A 46 -3.39 -9.59 4.32
CA ALA A 46 -4.33 -9.40 3.23
C ALA A 46 -4.36 -7.94 2.78
N ALA A 47 -4.35 -7.00 3.73
CA ALA A 47 -4.35 -5.58 3.38
C ALA A 47 -3.07 -5.20 2.62
N ALA A 48 -1.93 -5.77 3.02
CA ALA A 48 -0.66 -5.48 2.36
C ALA A 48 -0.64 -6.00 0.92
N SER A 49 -1.08 -7.25 0.72
CA SER A 49 -1.12 -7.81 -0.63
C SER A 49 -2.16 -7.11 -1.49
N SER A 50 -3.28 -6.68 -0.90
CA SER A 50 -4.30 -5.93 -1.63
C SER A 50 -3.80 -4.57 -2.08
N THR A 51 -2.95 -3.91 -1.29
CA THR A 51 -2.37 -2.63 -1.68
C THR A 51 -1.61 -2.78 -3.00
N MET A 52 -0.79 -3.80 -3.09
CA MET A 52 -0.06 -4.10 -4.32
C MET A 52 -1.01 -4.43 -5.47
N ALA A 53 -1.99 -5.28 -5.19
CA ALA A 53 -2.90 -5.78 -6.21
C ALA A 53 -3.73 -4.65 -6.82
N TYR A 54 -4.22 -3.72 -5.99
CA TYR A 54 -5.02 -2.62 -6.49
C TYR A 54 -4.23 -1.71 -7.43
N ILE A 55 -2.96 -1.45 -7.11
CA ILE A 55 -2.13 -0.63 -8.00
C ILE A 55 -1.95 -1.34 -9.34
N ALA A 56 -1.66 -2.65 -9.31
CA ALA A 56 -1.46 -3.43 -10.51
C ALA A 56 -2.74 -3.53 -11.34
N GLU A 57 -3.88 -3.79 -10.67
CA GLU A 57 -5.16 -3.89 -11.35
C GLU A 57 -5.55 -2.56 -11.99
N GLY A 58 -5.33 -1.47 -11.25
CA GLY A 58 -5.64 -0.15 -11.76
C GLY A 58 -4.85 0.17 -13.03
N PHE A 59 -3.57 -0.19 -13.01
CA PHE A 59 -2.69 0.06 -14.16
C PHE A 59 -3.18 -0.68 -15.42
N SER A 60 -3.86 -1.82 -15.24
CA SER A 60 -4.34 -2.61 -16.37
C SER A 60 -5.69 -2.13 -16.91
N ARG A 61 -6.32 -1.14 -16.26
CA ARG A 61 -7.63 -0.66 -16.69
C ARG A 61 -7.50 0.23 -17.91
N ARG A 62 -8.62 0.36 -18.64
CA ARG A 62 -8.62 1.09 -19.90
C ARG A 62 -8.72 2.59 -19.73
N THR A 63 -9.42 3.05 -18.68
CA THR A 63 -9.65 4.47 -18.49
C THR A 63 -8.88 4.99 -17.29
N LYS A 64 -8.52 6.25 -17.37
CA LYS A 64 -7.88 6.95 -16.25
C LYS A 64 -8.76 6.94 -15.01
N GLN A 65 -10.06 7.11 -15.23
CA GLN A 65 -11.02 7.15 -14.12
C GLN A 65 -11.01 5.84 -13.34
N GLU A 66 -10.99 4.71 -14.04
CA GLU A 66 -10.92 3.40 -13.40
C GLU A 66 -9.59 3.24 -12.65
N PHE A 67 -8.51 3.69 -13.25
CA PHE A 67 -7.19 3.63 -12.62
C PHE A 67 -7.20 4.38 -11.31
N ILE A 68 -7.73 5.61 -11.32
CA ILE A 68 -7.81 6.44 -10.12
C ILE A 68 -8.65 5.76 -9.04
N THR A 69 -9.75 5.11 -9.41
CA THR A 69 -10.58 4.39 -8.46
C THR A 69 -9.78 3.31 -7.73
N PHE A 70 -9.01 2.52 -8.47
CA PHE A 70 -8.18 1.49 -7.85
C PHE A 70 -7.08 2.07 -6.98
N LEU A 71 -6.52 3.20 -7.38
CA LEU A 71 -5.49 3.85 -6.56
C LEU A 71 -6.06 4.33 -5.23
N TYR A 72 -7.30 4.84 -5.21
CA TYR A 72 -7.95 5.18 -3.94
C TYR A 72 -8.14 3.95 -3.06
N MET A 73 -8.42 2.80 -3.65
CA MET A 73 -8.54 1.55 -2.88
C MET A 73 -7.21 1.19 -2.24
N ALA A 74 -6.10 1.42 -2.95
CA ALA A 74 -4.77 1.16 -2.39
C ALA A 74 -4.48 2.10 -1.20
N VAL A 75 -4.89 3.37 -1.30
CA VAL A 75 -4.75 4.30 -0.17
C VAL A 75 -5.53 3.79 1.04
N SER A 76 -6.73 3.26 0.81
CA SER A 76 -7.57 2.72 1.89
C SER A 76 -6.92 1.52 2.57
N THR A 77 -6.35 0.60 1.80
CA THR A 77 -5.71 -0.57 2.42
C THR A 77 -4.43 -0.19 3.16
N ALA A 78 -3.70 0.82 2.70
CA ALA A 78 -2.55 1.33 3.44
C ALA A 78 -3.00 1.90 4.79
N ALA A 79 -4.16 2.55 4.84
CA ALA A 79 -4.73 3.05 6.09
C ALA A 79 -5.12 1.90 7.02
N GLU A 80 -5.70 0.83 6.47
CA GLU A 80 -6.01 -0.37 7.25
C GLU A 80 -4.76 -0.92 7.93
N ILE A 81 -3.66 -1.02 7.18
CA ILE A 81 -2.40 -1.51 7.74
C ILE A 81 -1.98 -0.66 8.92
N ARG A 82 -2.03 0.67 8.78
CA ARG A 82 -1.63 1.55 9.87
C ARG A 82 -2.52 1.36 11.10
N SER A 83 -3.80 1.14 10.90
CA SER A 83 -4.72 0.90 12.00
C SER A 83 -4.43 -0.43 12.70
N TYR A 84 -4.21 -1.50 11.94
CA TYR A 84 -3.87 -2.81 12.51
C TYR A 84 -2.55 -2.78 13.27
N LEU A 85 -1.60 -1.95 12.82
CA LEU A 85 -0.32 -1.83 13.52
C LEU A 85 -0.48 -1.31 14.94
N TYR A 86 -1.46 -0.42 15.17
CA TYR A 86 -1.73 0.04 16.53
C TYR A 86 -2.24 -1.10 17.42
N VAL A 87 -3.08 -1.95 16.87
CA VAL A 87 -3.54 -3.12 17.62
C VAL A 87 -2.35 -4.00 18.00
N ALA A 88 -1.47 -4.26 17.04
CA ALA A 88 -0.29 -5.09 17.30
C ALA A 88 0.62 -4.47 18.35
N LEU A 89 0.81 -3.15 18.29
CA LEU A 89 1.63 -2.44 19.27
C LEU A 89 1.01 -2.52 20.67
N ASP A 90 -0.30 -2.25 20.75
CA ASP A 90 -1.00 -2.23 22.04
C ASP A 90 -1.02 -3.61 22.69
N GLN A 91 -1.06 -4.68 21.88
CA GLN A 91 -1.04 -6.04 22.40
C GLN A 91 0.38 -6.54 22.69
N GLY A 92 1.38 -5.72 22.41
CA GLY A 92 2.77 -6.11 22.65
C GLY A 92 3.31 -7.11 21.63
N TYR A 93 2.68 -7.21 20.46
CA TYR A 93 3.12 -8.17 19.44
C TYR A 93 4.38 -7.71 18.71
N ILE A 94 4.60 -6.40 18.64
CA ILE A 94 5.76 -5.84 17.95
C ILE A 94 6.38 -4.75 18.80
N SER A 95 7.67 -4.51 18.62
CA SER A 95 8.37 -3.43 19.31
C SER A 95 7.99 -2.08 18.72
N LYS A 96 8.24 -1.02 19.46
CA LYS A 96 8.03 0.34 18.96
C LYS A 96 8.87 0.59 17.70
N ALA A 97 10.10 0.07 17.67
CA ALA A 97 10.97 0.24 16.51
C ALA A 97 10.39 -0.44 15.28
N ARG A 98 9.87 -1.65 15.44
CA ARG A 98 9.24 -2.37 14.34
C ARG A 98 7.97 -1.66 13.89
N PHE A 99 7.15 -1.21 14.84
CA PHE A 99 5.96 -0.44 14.53
C PHE A 99 6.31 0.77 13.67
N ASN A 100 7.30 1.55 14.10
CA ASN A 100 7.68 2.76 13.37
C ASN A 100 8.12 2.44 11.95
N ARG A 101 8.90 1.39 11.78
CA ARG A 101 9.41 1.01 10.45
C ARG A 101 8.27 0.67 9.49
N VAL A 102 7.34 -0.15 9.93
CA VAL A 102 6.25 -0.58 9.07
C VAL A 102 5.28 0.57 8.83
N TYR A 103 4.98 1.33 9.88
CA TYR A 103 4.08 2.47 9.78
C TYR A 103 4.61 3.50 8.78
N GLU A 104 5.90 3.81 8.87
CA GLU A 104 6.50 4.77 7.95
C GLU A 104 6.43 4.31 6.51
N GLN A 105 6.64 3.01 6.28
CA GLN A 105 6.54 2.50 4.92
C GLN A 105 5.10 2.53 4.41
N ALA A 106 4.12 2.24 5.27
CA ALA A 106 2.71 2.35 4.89
C ALA A 106 2.36 3.78 4.54
N ASN A 107 2.84 4.73 5.33
CA ASN A 107 2.61 6.14 5.07
C ASN A 107 3.27 6.59 3.78
N ARG A 108 4.50 6.16 3.55
CA ARG A 108 5.23 6.47 2.32
C ARG A 108 4.49 5.96 1.09
N THR A 109 3.98 4.74 1.17
CA THR A 109 3.21 4.15 0.09
C THR A 109 1.95 4.98 -0.19
N ALA A 110 1.22 5.34 0.86
CA ALA A 110 0.00 6.14 0.71
C ALA A 110 0.30 7.49 0.06
N VAL A 111 1.37 8.16 0.52
CA VAL A 111 1.77 9.47 -0.03
C VAL A 111 2.13 9.34 -1.51
N CYS A 112 2.85 8.28 -1.85
CA CYS A 112 3.23 8.03 -3.25
C CYS A 112 2.00 7.85 -4.13
N VAL A 113 1.04 7.05 -3.66
CA VAL A 113 -0.19 6.80 -4.43
C VAL A 113 -1.02 8.07 -4.56
N GLU A 114 -1.13 8.85 -3.48
CA GLU A 114 -1.88 10.10 -3.51
C GLU A 114 -1.27 11.10 -4.49
N ALA A 115 0.06 11.17 -4.52
CA ALA A 115 0.75 12.03 -5.47
C ALA A 115 0.46 11.59 -6.92
N PHE A 116 0.44 10.29 -7.15
CA PHE A 116 0.13 9.73 -8.46
C PHE A 116 -1.30 10.06 -8.87
N ILE A 117 -2.25 9.96 -7.93
CA ILE A 117 -3.65 10.33 -8.19
C ILE A 117 -3.72 11.80 -8.62
N ARG A 118 -3.03 12.69 -7.90
CA ARG A 118 -3.01 14.11 -8.26
C ARG A 118 -2.42 14.33 -9.64
N ASP A 119 -1.35 13.60 -9.97
CA ASP A 119 -0.74 13.70 -11.29
C ASP A 119 -1.73 13.29 -12.38
N LEU A 120 -2.47 12.22 -12.16
CA LEU A 120 -3.46 11.77 -13.14
C LEU A 120 -4.60 12.77 -13.29
N HIS A 121 -5.04 13.38 -12.19
CA HIS A 121 -6.06 14.44 -12.25
C HIS A 121 -5.55 15.66 -13.01
N GLY A 122 -4.29 16.02 -12.81
CA GLY A 122 -3.68 17.12 -13.54
C GLY A 122 -3.70 16.88 -15.03
N ARG A 123 -3.42 15.65 -15.45
CA ARG A 123 -3.49 15.27 -16.86
C ARG A 123 -4.91 15.38 -17.39
N ALA A 124 -5.90 15.03 -16.57
CA ALA A 124 -7.29 15.10 -16.98
C ALA A 124 -7.71 16.52 -17.29
N SER A 125 -7.13 17.51 -16.64
CA SER A 125 -7.47 18.90 -16.83
C SER A 125 -6.65 19.61 -17.91
N GLN A 126 -5.67 18.94 -18.50
CA GLN A 126 -4.86 19.54 -19.54
C GLN A 126 -5.56 19.46 -20.89
N PRO A 127 -5.42 20.49 -21.71
CA PRO A 127 -5.96 20.43 -23.07
C PRO A 127 -5.30 19.33 -23.87
N ALA A 128 -6.05 18.78 -24.79
CA ALA A 128 -5.55 17.72 -25.66
C ALA A 128 -4.40 18.23 -26.53
#